data_ad83e5e3524029fdc1c9f9bb7743c6b6
#
_entry.id   ad83e5e3524029fdc1c9f9bb7743c6b6
#
_cell.length_a   1.000
_cell.length_b   1.000
_cell.length_c   1.000
_cell.angle_alpha   90.00
_cell.angle_beta   90.00
_cell.angle_gamma   90.00
#
_symmetry.space_group_name_H-M   'P 1'
#
loop_
_entity.id
_entity.type
_entity.pdbx_description
1 polymer ?
#
loop_
_entity_poly.entity_id
_entity_poly.type
_entity_poly.pdbx_seq_one_letter_code
_entity_poly.pdbx_strand_id
1 'polypeptide(L)'
;MKLAIIYGEVSTKHQLIMERAEEIFDSVLAVPIDGLKFLHGEEEQKVLYKDIDLTEYDAVYIRTDDRDMMFAEHLVEALNEEGVVTQASNDTYSYESNKFYSMKVLAENGINVPDSVYTLSPDVAVSAAKELGYPVIMKTVKGVGGEGVMRASSESELKPVMDTMKSFQQEICLQEFKEHGGTDTRVIVIGDEVMAYSRSSDDDWRSNISGGGERVEAQLTEKMKETARRAAGVTGFDICGCDVIESEGEPFILEINGSFGISKEMNQIIGQDVVLRIVERMHERALQKKRNS
;
A
#
# COMPACT_ATOMS: atom_id res chain seq x y z
N MET A 1 -13.75 22.28 9.81
CA MET A 1 -13.67 20.83 10.01
C MET A 1 -12.32 20.48 10.62
N LYS A 2 -12.26 19.39 11.40
CA LYS A 2 -11.06 18.93 12.10
C LYS A 2 -10.47 17.71 11.39
N LEU A 3 -9.18 17.71 11.10
CA LEU A 3 -8.43 16.56 10.58
C LEU A 3 -7.36 16.14 11.58
N ALA A 4 -7.25 14.85 11.89
CA ALA A 4 -6.06 14.31 12.52
C ALA A 4 -5.23 13.52 11.48
N ILE A 5 -3.91 13.65 11.57
CA ILE A 5 -2.95 12.92 10.72
C ILE A 5 -2.13 12.02 11.64
N ILE A 6 -2.34 10.71 11.50
CA ILE A 6 -1.62 9.69 12.27
C ILE A 6 -0.36 9.29 11.50
N TYR A 7 0.76 9.18 12.21
CA TYR A 7 2.03 8.79 11.61
C TYR A 7 2.83 7.85 12.52
N GLY A 8 3.57 6.91 11.90
CA GLY A 8 4.52 6.04 12.59
C GLY A 8 5.78 6.81 12.98
N GLU A 9 6.64 7.12 12.01
CA GLU A 9 7.86 7.90 12.25
C GLU A 9 7.73 9.32 11.68
N VAL A 10 8.27 10.30 12.38
CA VAL A 10 8.32 11.70 11.90
C VAL A 10 9.22 11.80 10.67
N SER A 11 8.68 12.27 9.56
CA SER A 11 9.41 12.47 8.31
C SER A 11 8.99 13.75 7.60
N THR A 12 9.77 14.18 6.62
CA THR A 12 9.42 15.31 5.74
C THR A 12 8.09 15.10 4.99
N LYS A 13 7.67 13.84 4.81
CA LYS A 13 6.38 13.49 4.17
C LYS A 13 5.19 13.98 5.01
N HIS A 14 5.27 13.85 6.33
CA HIS A 14 4.21 14.32 7.23
C HIS A 14 4.10 15.84 7.20
N GLN A 15 5.23 16.56 7.15
CA GLN A 15 5.23 18.00 7.05
C GLN A 15 4.51 18.50 5.79
N LEU A 16 4.75 17.85 4.64
CA LEU A 16 4.06 18.19 3.39
C LEU A 16 2.53 18.01 3.49
N ILE A 17 2.08 16.96 4.17
CA ILE A 17 0.64 16.71 4.35
C ILE A 17 0.07 17.75 5.32
N MET A 18 0.76 18.04 6.42
CA MET A 18 0.34 19.06 7.40
C MET A 18 0.18 20.43 6.74
N GLU A 19 1.19 20.88 5.97
CA GLU A 19 1.15 22.15 5.25
C GLU A 19 -0.11 22.27 4.38
N ARG A 20 -0.45 21.23 3.61
CA ARG A 20 -1.65 21.25 2.75
C ARG A 20 -2.95 21.10 3.54
N ALA A 21 -2.93 20.36 4.63
CA ALA A 21 -4.10 20.19 5.48
C ALA A 21 -4.51 21.49 6.18
N GLU A 22 -3.55 22.29 6.62
CA GLU A 22 -3.78 23.61 7.25
C GLU A 22 -4.38 24.65 6.29
N GLU A 23 -4.23 24.44 4.96
CA GLU A 23 -4.85 25.30 3.94
C GLU A 23 -6.36 25.00 3.77
N ILE A 24 -6.84 23.80 4.18
CA ILE A 24 -8.18 23.29 3.86
C ILE A 24 -9.05 23.05 5.10
N PHE A 25 -8.45 22.54 6.18
CA PHE A 25 -9.15 22.23 7.42
C PHE A 25 -9.01 23.36 8.44
N ASP A 26 -10.06 23.63 9.23
CA ASP A 26 -10.05 24.65 10.27
C ASP A 26 -9.11 24.31 11.43
N SER A 27 -8.86 23.02 11.64
CA SER A 27 -7.97 22.50 12.68
C SER A 27 -7.31 21.22 12.21
N VAL A 28 -5.99 21.14 12.34
CA VAL A 28 -5.18 19.96 11.98
C VAL A 28 -4.36 19.53 13.18
N LEU A 29 -4.35 18.23 13.47
CA LEU A 29 -3.59 17.63 14.57
C LEU A 29 -2.68 16.52 14.04
N ALA A 30 -1.38 16.64 14.27
CA ALA A 30 -0.43 15.57 14.02
C ALA A 30 -0.33 14.66 15.24
N VAL A 31 -0.50 13.36 15.06
CA VAL A 31 -0.56 12.37 16.14
C VAL A 31 0.40 11.23 15.86
N PRO A 32 1.42 10.99 16.69
CA PRO A 32 2.22 9.79 16.61
C PRO A 32 1.38 8.57 17.01
N ILE A 33 1.46 7.49 16.23
CA ILE A 33 0.64 6.29 16.45
C ILE A 33 0.88 5.65 17.81
N ASP A 34 2.11 5.69 18.31
CA ASP A 34 2.51 5.17 19.62
C ASP A 34 1.97 6.01 20.81
N GLY A 35 1.46 7.21 20.53
CA GLY A 35 0.80 8.07 21.53
C GLY A 35 -0.71 7.79 21.68
N LEU A 36 -1.28 6.90 20.87
CA LEU A 36 -2.70 6.58 20.90
C LEU A 36 -3.04 5.54 21.96
N LYS A 37 -4.25 5.63 22.48
CA LYS A 37 -4.87 4.60 23.32
C LYS A 37 -6.33 4.40 22.93
N PHE A 38 -6.78 3.16 22.92
CA PHE A 38 -8.18 2.81 22.83
C PHE A 38 -8.78 2.70 24.23
N LEU A 39 -9.97 3.26 24.40
CA LEU A 39 -10.86 2.92 25.49
C LEU A 39 -12.02 2.13 24.90
N HIS A 40 -12.17 0.93 25.41
CA HIS A 40 -13.25 0.04 25.03
C HIS A 40 -14.02 -0.35 26.29
N GLY A 41 -15.29 0.04 26.35
CA GLY A 41 -16.18 -0.23 27.47
C GLY A 41 -17.59 -0.54 26.99
N GLU A 42 -18.48 -0.93 27.91
CA GLU A 42 -19.88 -1.26 27.57
C GLU A 42 -20.67 -0.07 27.03
N GLU A 43 -20.33 1.16 27.44
CA GLU A 43 -21.08 2.38 27.07
C GLU A 43 -20.29 3.35 26.17
N GLU A 44 -18.97 3.22 26.09
CA GLU A 44 -18.12 4.16 25.34
C GLU A 44 -16.99 3.46 24.60
N GLN A 45 -16.81 3.85 23.34
CA GLN A 45 -15.64 3.53 22.56
C GLN A 45 -14.93 4.85 22.17
N LYS A 46 -13.65 4.99 22.51
CA LYS A 46 -12.88 6.20 22.24
C LYS A 46 -11.48 5.89 21.76
N VAL A 47 -11.00 6.74 20.88
CA VAL A 47 -9.60 6.75 20.42
C VAL A 47 -8.97 8.05 20.94
N LEU A 48 -8.07 7.94 21.91
CA LEU A 48 -7.51 9.09 22.58
C LEU A 48 -6.03 9.31 22.24
N TYR A 49 -5.70 10.56 21.99
CA TYR A 49 -4.33 11.07 22.04
C TYR A 49 -4.24 12.07 23.18
N LYS A 50 -3.52 11.73 24.28
CA LYS A 50 -3.56 12.48 25.53
C LYS A 50 -5.01 12.60 26.03
N ASP A 51 -5.54 13.83 26.12
CA ASP A 51 -6.93 14.12 26.53
C ASP A 51 -7.84 14.46 25.34
N ILE A 52 -7.35 14.31 24.10
CA ILE A 52 -8.08 14.62 22.87
C ILE A 52 -8.73 13.34 22.36
N ASP A 53 -10.04 13.36 22.18
CA ASP A 53 -10.80 12.27 21.57
C ASP A 53 -10.85 12.41 20.05
N LEU A 54 -10.26 11.46 19.34
CA LEU A 54 -10.23 11.47 17.88
C LEU A 54 -11.56 11.04 17.23
N THR A 55 -12.47 10.44 18.00
CA THR A 55 -13.82 10.13 17.51
C THR A 55 -14.67 11.41 17.30
N GLU A 56 -14.23 12.54 17.86
CA GLU A 56 -14.83 13.87 17.62
C GLU A 56 -14.29 14.59 16.38
N TYR A 57 -13.39 13.96 15.62
CA TYR A 57 -12.83 14.54 14.41
C TYR A 57 -13.69 14.23 13.18
N ASP A 58 -13.67 15.13 12.21
CA ASP A 58 -14.41 14.93 10.94
C ASP A 58 -13.72 13.91 10.04
N ALA A 59 -12.37 13.88 10.08
CA ALA A 59 -11.56 12.95 9.32
C ALA A 59 -10.26 12.61 10.06
N VAL A 60 -9.76 11.38 9.82
CA VAL A 60 -8.45 10.92 10.27
C VAL A 60 -7.72 10.28 9.09
N TYR A 61 -6.55 10.80 8.76
CA TYR A 61 -5.67 10.25 7.72
C TYR A 61 -4.51 9.50 8.36
N ILE A 62 -4.36 8.21 8.04
CA ILE A 62 -3.44 7.30 8.73
C ILE A 62 -2.31 6.93 7.77
N ARG A 63 -1.07 7.15 8.22
CA ARG A 63 0.15 6.74 7.52
C ARG A 63 1.04 5.98 8.48
N THR A 64 1.11 4.70 8.29
CA THR A 64 1.86 3.79 9.17
C THR A 64 2.97 3.08 8.41
N ASP A 65 3.87 2.48 9.18
CA ASP A 65 4.85 1.52 8.71
C ASP A 65 4.33 0.09 8.93
N ASP A 66 4.95 -0.91 8.29
CA ASP A 66 4.58 -2.32 8.40
C ASP A 66 4.43 -2.82 9.85
N ARG A 67 5.21 -2.24 10.78
CA ARG A 67 5.18 -2.60 12.20
C ARG A 67 3.85 -2.29 12.89
N ASP A 68 3.16 -1.28 12.40
CA ASP A 68 1.98 -0.71 13.05
C ASP A 68 0.68 -1.09 12.32
N MET A 69 0.76 -1.93 11.25
CA MET A 69 -0.39 -2.29 10.42
C MET A 69 -1.57 -2.90 11.21
N MET A 70 -1.29 -3.81 12.15
CA MET A 70 -2.34 -4.41 12.97
C MET A 70 -3.01 -3.35 13.87
N PHE A 71 -2.23 -2.43 14.43
CA PHE A 71 -2.77 -1.33 15.23
C PHE A 71 -3.58 -0.36 14.37
N ALA A 72 -3.11 -0.09 13.15
CA ALA A 72 -3.82 0.76 12.18
C ALA A 72 -5.15 0.15 11.73
N GLU A 73 -5.24 -1.17 11.59
CA GLU A 73 -6.49 -1.89 11.31
C GLU A 73 -7.53 -1.63 12.42
N HIS A 74 -7.16 -1.87 13.68
CA HIS A 74 -8.05 -1.59 14.81
C HIS A 74 -8.40 -0.09 14.92
N LEU A 75 -7.48 0.78 14.57
CA LEU A 75 -7.70 2.23 14.57
C LEU A 75 -8.75 2.63 13.52
N VAL A 76 -8.64 2.11 12.30
CA VAL A 76 -9.61 2.36 11.22
C VAL A 76 -10.98 1.83 11.59
N GLU A 77 -11.05 0.60 12.11
CA GLU A 77 -12.30 -0.01 12.55
C GLU A 77 -12.99 0.87 13.61
N ALA A 78 -12.29 1.19 14.70
CA ALA A 78 -12.83 2.01 15.79
C ALA A 78 -13.29 3.40 15.32
N LEU A 79 -12.53 4.06 14.44
CA LEU A 79 -12.89 5.38 13.92
C LEU A 79 -14.08 5.32 12.95
N ASN A 80 -14.11 4.31 12.07
CA ASN A 80 -15.21 4.14 11.11
C ASN A 80 -16.53 3.79 11.82
N GLU A 81 -16.51 2.98 12.87
CA GLU A 81 -17.68 2.65 13.69
C GLU A 81 -18.27 3.90 14.36
N GLU A 82 -17.43 4.80 14.87
CA GLU A 82 -17.84 6.10 15.42
C GLU A 82 -18.13 7.12 14.31
N GLY A 83 -18.00 6.67 13.07
CA GLY A 83 -18.33 7.47 11.91
C GLY A 83 -17.33 8.56 11.57
N VAL A 84 -16.10 8.49 11.99
CA VAL A 84 -15.02 9.35 11.50
C VAL A 84 -14.63 8.91 10.09
N VAL A 85 -14.35 9.84 9.20
CA VAL A 85 -13.91 9.52 7.84
C VAL A 85 -12.45 9.13 7.85
N THR A 86 -12.13 7.94 7.35
CA THR A 86 -10.75 7.49 7.12
C THR A 86 -10.52 7.21 5.62
N GLN A 87 -9.28 7.02 5.19
CA GLN A 87 -8.94 6.70 3.80
C GLN A 87 -9.14 5.24 3.42
N ALA A 88 -9.65 4.42 4.34
CA ALA A 88 -9.73 2.98 4.18
C ALA A 88 -10.98 2.39 4.84
N SER A 89 -11.44 1.23 4.37
CA SER A 89 -12.43 0.40 5.07
C SER A 89 -11.78 -0.45 6.15
N ASN A 90 -12.59 -1.15 6.97
CA ASN A 90 -12.10 -1.86 8.15
C ASN A 90 -11.06 -2.95 7.83
N ASP A 91 -11.27 -3.74 6.78
CA ASP A 91 -10.40 -4.89 6.44
C ASP A 91 -9.15 -4.52 5.62
N THR A 92 -8.99 -3.25 5.29
CA THR A 92 -8.00 -2.78 4.31
C THR A 92 -6.56 -3.08 4.73
N TYR A 93 -6.23 -2.86 6.00
CA TYR A 93 -4.88 -3.08 6.51
C TYR A 93 -4.52 -4.56 6.66
N SER A 94 -5.50 -5.44 6.83
CA SER A 94 -5.31 -6.89 6.74
C SER A 94 -4.82 -7.31 5.35
N TYR A 95 -5.34 -6.68 4.29
CA TYR A 95 -4.88 -6.93 2.92
C TYR A 95 -3.46 -6.38 2.70
N GLU A 96 -3.16 -5.16 3.17
CA GLU A 96 -1.85 -4.54 3.01
C GLU A 96 -0.76 -5.30 3.76
N SER A 97 -1.02 -5.74 4.99
CA SER A 97 -0.08 -6.47 5.83
C SER A 97 0.26 -7.88 5.33
N ASN A 98 -0.61 -8.48 4.51
CA ASN A 98 -0.47 -9.83 4.01
C ASN A 98 -0.51 -9.88 2.48
N LYS A 99 0.68 -9.79 1.87
CA LYS A 99 0.85 -9.78 0.40
C LYS A 99 0.18 -10.95 -0.32
N PHE A 100 0.19 -12.14 0.28
CA PHE A 100 -0.51 -13.30 -0.30
C PHE A 100 -2.03 -13.11 -0.26
N TYR A 101 -2.56 -12.60 0.85
CA TYR A 101 -3.99 -12.42 0.99
C TYR A 101 -4.51 -11.33 0.05
N SER A 102 -3.79 -10.22 -0.09
CA SER A 102 -4.14 -9.19 -1.08
C SER A 102 -4.14 -9.74 -2.50
N MET A 103 -3.10 -10.48 -2.90
CA MET A 103 -3.04 -11.08 -4.25
C MET A 103 -4.18 -12.08 -4.48
N LYS A 104 -4.51 -12.91 -3.48
CA LYS A 104 -5.64 -13.84 -3.53
C LYS A 104 -6.96 -13.10 -3.79
N VAL A 105 -7.25 -12.06 -2.99
CA VAL A 105 -8.50 -11.29 -3.11
C VAL A 105 -8.59 -10.59 -4.48
N LEU A 106 -7.49 -10.04 -4.98
CA LEU A 106 -7.44 -9.43 -6.31
C LEU A 106 -7.74 -10.46 -7.41
N ALA A 107 -7.09 -11.63 -7.37
CA ALA A 107 -7.29 -12.70 -8.34
C ALA A 107 -8.75 -13.22 -8.34
N GLU A 108 -9.34 -13.44 -7.17
CA GLU A 108 -10.74 -13.87 -7.00
C GLU A 108 -11.75 -12.85 -7.59
N ASN A 109 -11.35 -11.58 -7.68
CA ASN A 109 -12.15 -10.51 -8.29
C ASN A 109 -11.76 -10.23 -9.76
N GLY A 110 -11.00 -11.12 -10.40
CA GLY A 110 -10.64 -11.03 -11.83
C GLY A 110 -9.70 -9.86 -12.14
N ILE A 111 -8.83 -9.51 -11.20
CA ILE A 111 -7.74 -8.55 -11.40
C ILE A 111 -6.46 -9.35 -11.63
N ASN A 112 -5.72 -9.01 -12.67
CA ASN A 112 -4.49 -9.72 -13.00
C ASN A 112 -3.43 -9.49 -11.93
N VAL A 113 -2.94 -10.58 -11.38
CA VAL A 113 -1.78 -10.68 -10.50
C VAL A 113 -0.89 -11.79 -11.01
N PRO A 114 0.43 -11.75 -10.84
CA PRO A 114 1.28 -12.89 -11.21
C PRO A 114 0.92 -14.13 -10.38
N ASP A 115 0.92 -15.30 -11.01
CA ASP A 115 0.67 -16.56 -10.32
C ASP A 115 1.63 -16.75 -9.17
N SER A 116 1.10 -17.11 -8.01
CA SER A 116 1.86 -17.13 -6.76
C SER A 116 1.58 -18.38 -5.94
N VAL A 117 2.61 -18.88 -5.28
CA VAL A 117 2.54 -20.01 -4.35
C VAL A 117 3.08 -19.57 -2.99
N TYR A 118 2.34 -19.88 -1.94
CA TYR A 118 2.68 -19.58 -0.57
C TYR A 118 2.83 -20.87 0.23
N THR A 119 3.96 -21.07 0.90
CA THR A 119 4.27 -22.31 1.62
C THR A 119 5.27 -22.10 2.76
N LEU A 120 5.23 -22.99 3.75
CA LEU A 120 6.24 -23.11 4.81
C LEU A 120 7.31 -24.15 4.46
N SER A 121 7.12 -24.92 3.37
CA SER A 121 8.01 -26.03 2.99
C SER A 121 8.93 -25.66 1.83
N PRO A 122 10.25 -25.61 2.04
CA PRO A 122 11.21 -25.42 0.95
C PRO A 122 11.10 -26.46 -0.18
N ASP A 123 10.79 -27.69 0.14
CA ASP A 123 10.64 -28.75 -0.87
C ASP A 123 9.39 -28.53 -1.74
N VAL A 124 8.29 -28.07 -1.12
CA VAL A 124 7.08 -27.68 -1.85
C VAL A 124 7.36 -26.44 -2.72
N ALA A 125 8.11 -25.46 -2.21
CA ALA A 125 8.50 -24.28 -2.97
C ALA A 125 9.33 -24.64 -4.23
N VAL A 126 10.30 -25.55 -4.12
CA VAL A 126 11.09 -26.01 -5.26
C VAL A 126 10.21 -26.75 -6.30
N SER A 127 9.24 -27.55 -5.85
CA SER A 127 8.28 -28.20 -6.76
C SER A 127 7.40 -27.18 -7.47
N ALA A 128 6.83 -26.23 -6.70
CA ALA A 128 5.98 -25.16 -7.22
C ALA A 128 6.71 -24.28 -8.25
N ALA A 129 8.00 -23.99 -8.03
CA ALA A 129 8.80 -23.22 -8.99
C ALA A 129 8.91 -23.89 -10.37
N LYS A 130 8.89 -25.22 -10.42
CA LYS A 130 8.86 -25.97 -11.69
C LYS A 130 7.51 -25.86 -12.40
N GLU A 131 6.44 -25.79 -11.63
CA GLU A 131 5.07 -25.65 -12.14
C GLU A 131 4.82 -24.23 -12.64
N LEU A 132 5.31 -23.20 -11.91
CA LEU A 132 5.25 -21.78 -12.30
C LEU A 132 6.12 -21.50 -13.56
N GLY A 133 7.22 -22.25 -13.72
CA GLY A 133 8.22 -22.00 -14.77
C GLY A 133 9.28 -20.98 -14.33
N TYR A 134 10.55 -21.29 -14.64
CA TYR A 134 11.64 -20.36 -14.38
C TYR A 134 11.74 -19.29 -15.47
N PRO A 135 12.13 -18.03 -15.12
CA PRO A 135 12.53 -17.59 -13.79
C PRO A 135 11.33 -17.38 -12.87
N VAL A 136 11.57 -17.53 -11.55
CA VAL A 136 10.60 -17.21 -10.49
C VAL A 136 11.11 -16.10 -9.60
N ILE A 137 10.19 -15.34 -9.01
CA ILE A 137 10.47 -14.36 -7.97
C ILE A 137 10.17 -14.99 -6.62
N MET A 138 11.12 -14.93 -5.70
CA MET A 138 10.90 -15.23 -4.30
C MET A 138 10.80 -13.93 -3.53
N LYS A 139 9.79 -13.84 -2.67
CA LYS A 139 9.57 -12.69 -1.77
C LYS A 139 9.54 -13.18 -0.33
N THR A 140 10.17 -12.45 0.58
CA THR A 140 9.87 -12.61 2.01
C THR A 140 8.51 -11.98 2.29
N VAL A 141 7.74 -12.56 3.21
CA VAL A 141 6.40 -12.06 3.55
C VAL A 141 6.47 -10.70 4.26
N LYS A 142 7.56 -10.49 5.00
CA LYS A 142 7.87 -9.21 5.66
C LYS A 142 9.06 -8.55 4.98
N GLY A 143 8.92 -7.30 4.60
CA GLY A 143 9.98 -6.50 3.98
C GLY A 143 9.40 -5.34 3.19
N VAL A 144 10.07 -4.20 3.24
CA VAL A 144 9.71 -2.97 2.53
C VAL A 144 10.77 -2.62 1.50
N GLY A 145 10.38 -1.91 0.45
CA GLY A 145 11.32 -1.33 -0.50
C GLY A 145 12.07 -2.33 -1.39
N GLY A 146 11.56 -3.57 -1.55
CA GLY A 146 12.20 -4.62 -2.34
C GLY A 146 13.28 -5.41 -1.61
N GLU A 147 13.48 -5.19 -0.31
CA GLU A 147 14.30 -6.05 0.51
C GLU A 147 13.68 -7.45 0.59
N GLY A 148 14.52 -8.50 0.52
CA GLY A 148 14.05 -9.89 0.53
C GLY A 148 13.36 -10.35 -0.76
N VAL A 149 13.48 -9.60 -1.87
CA VAL A 149 13.01 -10.01 -3.19
C VAL A 149 14.18 -10.55 -4.01
N MET A 150 14.06 -11.78 -4.50
CA MET A 150 15.08 -12.47 -5.26
C MET A 150 14.48 -13.07 -6.54
N ARG A 151 15.27 -13.10 -7.61
CA ARG A 151 14.96 -13.81 -8.85
C ARG A 151 15.82 -15.06 -8.92
N ALA A 152 15.22 -16.19 -9.21
CA ALA A 152 15.92 -17.43 -9.48
C ALA A 152 15.58 -17.91 -10.91
N SER A 153 16.60 -18.08 -11.72
CA SER A 153 16.46 -18.52 -13.13
C SER A 153 16.50 -20.03 -13.30
N SER A 154 16.78 -20.77 -12.22
CA SER A 154 16.86 -22.22 -12.22
C SER A 154 16.69 -22.81 -10.82
N GLU A 155 16.41 -24.13 -10.77
CA GLU A 155 16.38 -24.86 -9.50
C GLU A 155 17.71 -24.76 -8.73
N SER A 156 18.85 -24.77 -9.45
CA SER A 156 20.17 -24.67 -8.83
C SER A 156 20.42 -23.33 -8.15
N GLU A 157 19.80 -22.26 -8.61
CA GLU A 157 19.82 -20.93 -7.96
C GLU A 157 18.84 -20.86 -6.80
N LEU A 158 17.65 -21.46 -6.96
CA LEU A 158 16.58 -21.40 -5.94
C LEU A 158 16.93 -22.25 -4.70
N LYS A 159 17.48 -23.45 -4.90
CA LYS A 159 17.66 -24.44 -3.82
C LYS A 159 18.52 -23.96 -2.64
N PRO A 160 19.68 -23.31 -2.83
CA PRO A 160 20.48 -22.78 -1.70
C PRO A 160 19.71 -21.72 -0.90
N VAL A 161 18.86 -20.95 -1.55
CA VAL A 161 18.01 -19.96 -0.90
C VAL A 161 16.95 -20.64 -0.04
N MET A 162 16.33 -21.69 -0.57
CA MET A 162 15.35 -22.50 0.17
C MET A 162 15.96 -23.18 1.40
N ASP A 163 17.20 -23.66 1.29
CA ASP A 163 17.93 -24.23 2.42
C ASP A 163 18.19 -23.19 3.52
N THR A 164 18.47 -21.96 3.13
CA THR A 164 18.61 -20.83 4.06
C THR A 164 17.27 -20.48 4.73
N MET A 165 16.19 -20.35 3.96
CA MET A 165 14.84 -20.06 4.49
C MET A 165 14.38 -21.12 5.48
N LYS A 166 14.70 -22.40 5.22
CA LYS A 166 14.43 -23.51 6.12
C LYS A 166 15.08 -23.31 7.49
N SER A 167 16.32 -22.84 7.51
CA SER A 167 17.07 -22.61 8.75
C SER A 167 16.46 -21.51 9.63
N PHE A 168 15.77 -20.55 9.02
CA PHE A 168 15.11 -19.45 9.70
C PHE A 168 13.61 -19.66 9.91
N GLN A 169 13.03 -20.79 9.48
CA GLN A 169 11.59 -21.08 9.56
C GLN A 169 10.72 -19.97 8.97
N GLN A 170 11.17 -19.36 7.89
CA GLN A 170 10.47 -18.26 7.23
C GLN A 170 9.40 -18.77 6.27
N GLU A 171 8.33 -18.00 6.17
CA GLU A 171 7.30 -18.18 5.15
C GLU A 171 7.87 -17.85 3.77
N ILE A 172 7.51 -18.64 2.77
CA ILE A 172 8.03 -18.56 1.41
C ILE A 172 6.88 -18.14 0.50
N CYS A 173 7.06 -17.05 -0.21
CA CYS A 173 6.21 -16.64 -1.31
C CYS A 173 7.02 -16.76 -2.61
N LEU A 174 6.58 -17.63 -3.51
CA LEU A 174 7.07 -17.71 -4.88
C LEU A 174 6.06 -17.11 -5.83
N GLN A 175 6.53 -16.40 -6.83
CA GLN A 175 5.71 -15.73 -7.82
C GLN A 175 6.30 -15.93 -9.21
N GLU A 176 5.44 -16.12 -10.18
CA GLU A 176 5.80 -16.11 -11.60
C GLU A 176 6.52 -14.80 -11.96
N PHE A 177 7.59 -14.86 -12.72
CA PHE A 177 8.23 -13.67 -13.26
C PHE A 177 7.52 -13.24 -14.54
N LYS A 178 6.93 -12.07 -14.53
CA LYS A 178 6.39 -11.41 -15.70
C LYS A 178 7.45 -10.51 -16.32
N GLU A 179 7.75 -10.70 -17.61
CA GLU A 179 8.68 -9.83 -18.32
C GLU A 179 8.08 -8.44 -18.48
N HIS A 180 8.78 -7.41 -17.98
CA HIS A 180 8.29 -6.03 -17.91
C HIS A 180 9.37 -4.97 -18.22
N GLY A 181 10.52 -5.40 -18.76
CA GLY A 181 11.58 -4.49 -19.18
C GLY A 181 12.21 -3.65 -18.09
N GLY A 182 12.22 -4.11 -16.83
CA GLY A 182 12.82 -3.38 -15.70
C GLY A 182 12.07 -2.10 -15.29
N THR A 183 10.82 -1.94 -15.73
CA THR A 183 9.99 -0.77 -15.42
C THR A 183 8.70 -1.22 -14.74
N ASP A 184 8.38 -0.60 -13.62
CA ASP A 184 7.06 -0.67 -13.00
C ASP A 184 6.42 0.72 -12.89
N THR A 185 5.11 0.76 -12.76
CA THR A 185 4.36 2.01 -12.64
C THR A 185 3.67 2.04 -11.27
N ARG A 186 3.99 3.07 -10.47
CA ARG A 186 3.21 3.41 -9.29
C ARG A 186 1.98 4.18 -9.72
N VAL A 187 0.85 3.48 -9.72
CA VAL A 187 -0.47 4.06 -10.01
C VAL A 187 -1.11 4.48 -8.70
N ILE A 188 -1.35 5.77 -8.52
CA ILE A 188 -1.95 6.36 -7.32
C ILE A 188 -3.43 6.53 -7.57
N VAL A 189 -4.25 5.99 -6.68
CA VAL A 189 -5.70 6.13 -6.68
C VAL A 189 -6.11 7.04 -5.53
N ILE A 190 -6.93 8.05 -5.81
CA ILE A 190 -7.53 8.97 -4.84
C ILE A 190 -9.01 9.11 -5.20
N GLY A 191 -9.87 8.32 -4.56
CA GLY A 191 -11.26 8.17 -5.00
C GLY A 191 -11.34 7.69 -6.44
N ASP A 192 -11.95 8.48 -7.32
CA ASP A 192 -12.06 8.17 -8.76
C ASP A 192 -10.86 8.68 -9.58
N GLU A 193 -10.00 9.51 -9.00
CA GLU A 193 -8.84 10.06 -9.69
C GLU A 193 -7.68 9.07 -9.70
N VAL A 194 -6.96 9.04 -10.82
CA VAL A 194 -5.81 8.16 -10.99
C VAL A 194 -4.66 8.96 -11.60
N MET A 195 -3.52 8.90 -10.94
CA MET A 195 -2.26 9.51 -11.33
C MET A 195 -1.15 8.46 -11.32
N ALA A 196 -0.05 8.69 -11.99
CA ALA A 196 1.03 7.72 -11.98
C ALA A 196 2.40 8.35 -12.23
N TYR A 197 3.43 7.64 -11.80
CA TYR A 197 4.79 7.76 -12.27
C TYR A 197 5.39 6.37 -12.43
N SER A 198 6.31 6.22 -13.37
CA SER A 198 7.04 4.97 -13.54
C SER A 198 8.35 5.00 -12.77
N ARG A 199 8.81 3.82 -12.39
CA ARG A 199 10.14 3.58 -11.83
C ARG A 199 10.89 2.70 -12.81
N SER A 200 12.09 3.08 -13.16
CA SER A 200 12.92 2.35 -14.12
C SER A 200 14.31 2.12 -13.56
N SER A 201 14.88 0.97 -13.86
CA SER A 201 16.28 0.64 -13.57
C SER A 201 16.91 0.06 -14.83
N ASP A 202 18.04 0.65 -15.24
CA ASP A 202 18.81 0.16 -16.41
C ASP A 202 19.66 -1.08 -16.06
N ASP A 203 20.02 -1.23 -14.78
CA ASP A 203 20.99 -2.22 -14.32
C ASP A 203 20.36 -3.42 -13.57
N ASP A 204 19.07 -3.34 -13.20
CA ASP A 204 18.38 -4.37 -12.42
C ASP A 204 16.98 -4.64 -13.00
N TRP A 205 16.51 -5.88 -12.92
CA TRP A 205 15.12 -6.24 -13.18
C TRP A 205 14.16 -5.67 -12.11
N ARG A 206 14.70 -5.19 -10.96
CA ARG A 206 13.96 -4.47 -9.94
C ARG A 206 13.97 -2.98 -10.25
N SER A 207 12.81 -2.38 -10.28
CA SER A 207 12.58 -0.96 -10.61
C SER A 207 12.41 -0.05 -9.39
N ASN A 208 12.43 -0.61 -8.16
CA ASN A 208 12.18 0.19 -6.98
C ASN A 208 13.31 1.19 -6.64
N ILE A 209 12.90 2.37 -6.15
CA ILE A 209 13.80 3.52 -5.86
C ILE A 209 14.89 3.17 -4.84
N SER A 210 14.55 2.37 -3.81
CA SER A 210 15.53 1.90 -2.81
C SER A 210 16.63 1.02 -3.41
N GLY A 211 16.40 0.41 -4.58
CA GLY A 211 17.38 -0.36 -5.34
C GLY A 211 18.13 0.45 -6.40
N GLY A 212 17.96 1.78 -6.45
CA GLY A 212 18.65 2.65 -7.43
C GLY A 212 17.82 3.02 -8.65
N GLY A 213 16.54 2.64 -8.72
CA GLY A 213 15.64 3.02 -9.81
C GLY A 213 15.33 4.52 -9.82
N GLU A 214 15.14 5.08 -11.00
CA GLU A 214 14.77 6.47 -11.21
C GLU A 214 13.26 6.62 -11.41
N ARG A 215 12.70 7.75 -10.99
CA ARG A 215 11.32 8.12 -11.30
C ARG A 215 11.27 8.80 -12.65
N VAL A 216 10.35 8.34 -13.49
CA VAL A 216 10.11 8.90 -14.82
C VAL A 216 8.61 9.10 -15.04
N GLU A 217 8.27 9.92 -16.04
CA GLU A 217 6.87 10.09 -16.44
C GLU A 217 6.26 8.75 -16.88
N ALA A 218 5.05 8.47 -16.41
CA ALA A 218 4.36 7.21 -16.71
C ALA A 218 3.55 7.30 -18.01
N GLN A 219 3.57 6.23 -18.79
CA GLN A 219 2.59 6.01 -19.85
C GLN A 219 1.36 5.31 -19.27
N LEU A 220 0.48 6.08 -18.63
CA LEU A 220 -0.70 5.57 -17.94
C LEU A 220 -1.82 5.21 -18.92
N THR A 221 -2.02 3.92 -19.19
CA THR A 221 -3.08 3.40 -20.07
C THR A 221 -4.44 3.35 -19.37
N GLU A 222 -5.55 3.37 -20.11
CA GLU A 222 -6.90 3.21 -19.52
C GLU A 222 -7.06 1.85 -18.83
N LYS A 223 -6.43 0.79 -19.34
CA LYS A 223 -6.41 -0.52 -18.67
C LYS A 223 -5.73 -0.44 -17.29
N MET A 224 -4.59 0.23 -17.18
CA MET A 224 -3.91 0.42 -15.90
C MET A 224 -4.77 1.21 -14.91
N LYS A 225 -5.40 2.30 -15.37
CA LYS A 225 -6.31 3.10 -14.53
C LYS A 225 -7.46 2.28 -13.99
N GLU A 226 -8.14 1.54 -14.85
CA GLU A 226 -9.27 0.69 -14.49
C GLU A 226 -8.85 -0.42 -13.54
N THR A 227 -7.73 -1.09 -13.82
CA THR A 227 -7.19 -2.15 -12.98
C THR A 227 -6.86 -1.64 -11.58
N ALA A 228 -6.21 -0.46 -11.47
CA ALA A 228 -5.86 0.14 -10.18
C ALA A 228 -7.11 0.59 -9.39
N ARG A 229 -8.11 1.21 -10.05
CA ARG A 229 -9.39 1.56 -9.38
C ARG A 229 -10.12 0.34 -8.86
N ARG A 230 -10.21 -0.72 -9.66
CA ARG A 230 -10.83 -1.98 -9.23
C ARG A 230 -10.07 -2.60 -8.06
N ALA A 231 -8.74 -2.60 -8.12
CA ALA A 231 -7.90 -3.11 -7.04
C ALA A 231 -8.12 -2.32 -5.73
N ALA A 232 -8.12 -0.99 -5.79
CA ALA A 232 -8.44 -0.13 -4.65
C ALA A 232 -9.84 -0.43 -4.08
N GLY A 233 -10.85 -0.53 -4.95
CA GLY A 233 -12.23 -0.82 -4.52
C GLY A 233 -12.39 -2.18 -3.86
N VAL A 234 -11.77 -3.23 -4.41
CA VAL A 234 -11.81 -4.60 -3.86
C VAL A 234 -11.12 -4.69 -2.50
N THR A 235 -10.04 -3.96 -2.31
CA THR A 235 -9.27 -3.95 -1.05
C THR A 235 -9.74 -2.87 -0.08
N GLY A 236 -10.74 -2.07 -0.44
CA GLY A 236 -11.34 -1.07 0.45
C GLY A 236 -10.56 0.22 0.62
N PHE A 237 -9.54 0.47 -0.21
CA PHE A 237 -8.83 1.74 -0.21
C PHE A 237 -9.56 2.84 -0.97
N ASP A 238 -9.74 3.99 -0.34
CA ASP A 238 -10.12 5.23 -1.04
C ASP A 238 -8.87 5.98 -1.54
N ILE A 239 -7.73 5.80 -0.85
CA ILE A 239 -6.44 6.40 -1.19
C ILE A 239 -5.34 5.34 -1.08
N CYS A 240 -4.70 5.00 -2.19
CA CYS A 240 -3.61 4.02 -2.22
C CYS A 240 -2.67 4.21 -3.41
N GLY A 241 -1.55 3.51 -3.37
CA GLY A 241 -0.63 3.34 -4.50
C GLY A 241 -0.55 1.87 -4.91
N CYS A 242 -0.86 1.57 -6.17
CA CYS A 242 -0.71 0.24 -6.75
C CYS A 242 0.61 0.16 -7.50
N ASP A 243 1.40 -0.87 -7.28
CA ASP A 243 2.56 -1.19 -8.09
C ASP A 243 2.11 -2.09 -9.25
N VAL A 244 2.22 -1.57 -10.46
CA VAL A 244 1.71 -2.19 -11.69
C VAL A 244 2.84 -2.41 -12.66
N ILE A 245 2.94 -3.62 -13.19
CA ILE A 245 3.78 -3.93 -14.36
C ILE A 245 2.88 -4.21 -15.56
N GLU A 246 3.38 -3.91 -16.75
CA GLU A 246 2.74 -4.33 -17.99
C GLU A 246 3.53 -5.50 -18.60
N SER A 247 2.85 -6.58 -18.87
CA SER A 247 3.41 -7.74 -19.55
C SER A 247 2.44 -8.21 -20.62
N GLU A 248 2.94 -8.40 -21.85
CA GLU A 248 2.14 -8.80 -23.01
C GLU A 248 0.91 -7.89 -23.30
N GLY A 249 1.03 -6.58 -22.95
CA GLY A 249 -0.04 -5.58 -23.12
C GLY A 249 -1.15 -5.64 -22.08
N GLU A 250 -0.97 -6.41 -21.00
CA GLU A 250 -1.89 -6.48 -19.88
C GLU A 250 -1.24 -5.98 -18.58
N PRO A 251 -1.95 -5.18 -17.76
CA PRO A 251 -1.47 -4.75 -16.46
C PRO A 251 -1.63 -5.85 -15.40
N PHE A 252 -0.60 -6.02 -14.58
CA PHE A 252 -0.58 -6.92 -13.43
C PHE A 252 -0.28 -6.12 -12.16
N ILE A 253 -1.06 -6.31 -11.10
CA ILE A 253 -0.80 -5.72 -9.79
C ILE A 253 0.25 -6.57 -9.06
N LEU A 254 1.31 -5.92 -8.59
CA LEU A 254 2.34 -6.55 -7.75
C LEU A 254 2.12 -6.31 -6.26
N GLU A 255 1.57 -5.15 -5.91
CA GLU A 255 1.36 -4.72 -4.53
C GLU A 255 0.39 -3.55 -4.46
N ILE A 256 -0.33 -3.40 -3.33
CA ILE A 256 -1.13 -2.24 -2.98
C ILE A 256 -0.62 -1.68 -1.66
N ASN A 257 -0.45 -0.37 -1.59
CA ASN A 257 0.11 0.33 -0.44
C ASN A 257 -0.75 1.54 -0.05
N GLY A 258 -1.30 1.56 1.16
CA GLY A 258 -2.00 2.72 1.73
C GLY A 258 -1.06 3.87 2.10
N SER A 259 0.17 3.53 2.47
CA SER A 259 1.21 4.50 2.89
C SER A 259 2.32 4.67 1.83
N PHE A 260 1.94 4.87 0.58
CA PHE A 260 2.91 5.04 -0.53
C PHE A 260 3.81 6.28 -0.38
N GLY A 261 4.95 6.27 -1.08
CA GLY A 261 5.92 7.36 -1.03
C GLY A 261 5.38 8.67 -1.60
N ILE A 262 5.56 9.77 -0.87
CA ILE A 262 5.17 11.13 -1.24
C ILE A 262 6.42 12.01 -1.28
N SER A 263 6.60 12.82 -2.35
CA SER A 263 7.70 13.77 -2.46
C SER A 263 7.36 14.91 -3.44
N LYS A 264 8.07 16.04 -3.30
CA LYS A 264 7.94 17.17 -4.24
C LYS A 264 8.39 16.77 -5.66
N GLU A 265 9.39 15.92 -5.77
CA GLU A 265 9.87 15.38 -7.05
C GLU A 265 8.77 14.56 -7.74
N MET A 266 8.07 13.70 -7.00
CA MET A 266 6.93 12.95 -7.52
C MET A 266 5.84 13.88 -8.07
N ASN A 267 5.49 14.93 -7.34
CA ASN A 267 4.52 15.94 -7.80
C ASN A 267 4.96 16.63 -9.11
N GLN A 268 6.26 16.90 -9.26
CA GLN A 268 6.80 17.49 -10.49
C GLN A 268 6.69 16.54 -11.69
N ILE A 269 6.98 15.26 -11.49
CA ILE A 269 6.90 14.23 -12.54
C ILE A 269 5.44 14.00 -12.95
N ILE A 270 4.53 13.91 -11.99
CA ILE A 270 3.10 13.73 -12.25
C ILE A 270 2.46 15.02 -12.82
N GLY A 271 3.06 16.20 -12.57
CA GLY A 271 2.51 17.50 -12.97
C GLY A 271 1.31 17.94 -12.10
N GLN A 272 1.11 17.33 -10.94
CA GLN A 272 0.02 17.63 -10.01
C GLN A 272 0.48 17.53 -8.56
N ASP A 273 -0.14 18.28 -7.66
CA ASP A 273 0.10 18.17 -6.23
C ASP A 273 -0.74 17.02 -5.62
N VAL A 274 -0.15 15.83 -5.62
CA VAL A 274 -0.78 14.61 -5.08
C VAL A 274 -1.15 14.77 -3.60
N VAL A 275 -0.34 15.49 -2.83
CA VAL A 275 -0.60 15.71 -1.40
C VAL A 275 -1.83 16.58 -1.21
N LEU A 276 -1.97 17.64 -1.99
CA LEU A 276 -3.16 18.49 -1.99
C LEU A 276 -4.40 17.65 -2.33
N ARG A 277 -4.34 16.82 -3.37
CA ARG A 277 -5.47 15.96 -3.75
C ARG A 277 -5.88 14.97 -2.67
N ILE A 278 -4.93 14.40 -1.93
CA ILE A 278 -5.21 13.54 -0.77
C ILE A 278 -6.02 14.32 0.28
N VAL A 279 -5.55 15.52 0.63
CA VAL A 279 -6.21 16.35 1.65
C VAL A 279 -7.58 16.82 1.21
N GLU A 280 -7.72 17.25 -0.05
CA GLU A 280 -9.02 17.63 -0.64
C GLU A 280 -10.00 16.45 -0.62
N ARG A 281 -9.55 15.23 -0.97
CA ARG A 281 -10.39 14.04 -0.91
C ARG A 281 -10.90 13.74 0.50
N MET A 282 -10.05 13.84 1.52
CA MET A 282 -10.45 13.66 2.90
C MET A 282 -11.50 14.71 3.32
N HIS A 283 -11.31 15.95 2.90
CA HIS A 283 -12.23 17.05 3.16
C HIS A 283 -13.59 16.84 2.44
N GLU A 284 -13.59 16.46 1.16
CA GLU A 284 -14.79 16.17 0.37
C GLU A 284 -15.64 15.07 1.03
N ARG A 285 -15.01 13.98 1.44
CA ARG A 285 -15.69 12.87 2.14
C ARG A 285 -16.28 13.29 3.47
N ALA A 286 -15.54 14.08 4.25
CA ALA A 286 -16.03 14.61 5.51
C ALA A 286 -17.24 15.57 5.31
N LEU A 287 -17.20 16.42 4.28
CA LEU A 287 -18.33 17.28 3.89
C LEU A 287 -19.55 16.45 3.44
N GLN A 288 -19.32 15.43 2.60
CA GLN A 288 -20.39 14.57 2.12
C GLN A 288 -21.10 13.86 3.27
N LYS A 289 -20.34 13.36 4.23
CA LYS A 289 -20.89 12.73 5.42
C LYS A 289 -21.75 13.70 6.23
N LYS A 290 -21.26 14.92 6.51
CA LYS A 290 -22.04 15.95 7.24
C LYS A 290 -23.36 16.34 6.57
N ARG A 291 -23.43 16.22 5.25
CA ARG A 291 -24.68 16.50 4.50
C ARG A 291 -25.69 15.37 4.58
N ASN A 292 -25.23 14.16 4.85
CA ASN A 292 -26.04 12.94 4.90
C ASN A 292 -26.44 12.55 6.34
N SER A 293 -25.85 13.17 7.36
CA SER A 293 -26.18 13.07 8.79
C SER A 293 -27.16 14.14 9.19
#